data_000f27e4c4f5753de9c21338148c272f
#
_entry.id   000f27e4c4f5753de9c21338148c272f
#
_cell.length_a   1.000
_cell.length_b   1.000
_cell.length_c   1.000
_cell.angle_alpha   90.00
_cell.angle_beta   90.00
_cell.angle_gamma   90.00
#
_symmetry.space_group_name_H-M   'P 1'
#
loop_
_entity.id
_entity.type
_entity.pdbx_description
1 polymer ?
#
loop_
_entity_poly.entity_id
_entity_poly.type
_entity_poly.pdbx_seq_one_letter_code
_entity_poly.pdbx_strand_id
1 'polypeptide(L)'
;MIAYKISKHARILFVGINPHPGSYRRGVPFSNNKMFWYLLNRAGLLQESENDLKNDELLKAIYDKKFLHKYGLNFINLVDRPTVDVTELKKGEARVGIRRALRIIRTRRPKLVCFIGKIAFNTFYGSTKCDCGWQRNIEGTPAYLMHFPIRGPASVRETELRELKRKTGGP
;
A
#
# COMPACT_ATOMS: atom_id res chain seq x y z
N MET A 1 -15.94 3.82 3.94
CA MET A 1 -14.92 4.43 3.04
C MET A 1 -13.55 4.38 3.73
N ILE A 2 -12.48 4.12 2.99
CA ILE A 2 -11.12 4.12 3.54
C ILE A 2 -10.61 5.56 3.61
N ALA A 3 -10.31 6.04 4.82
CA ALA A 3 -9.65 7.33 5.01
C ALA A 3 -8.14 7.18 4.72
N TYR A 4 -7.63 7.87 3.72
CA TYR A 4 -6.21 7.81 3.41
C TYR A 4 -5.35 8.46 4.48
N LYS A 5 -4.26 7.80 4.83
CA LYS A 5 -3.30 8.27 5.82
C LYS A 5 -2.11 8.89 5.09
N ILE A 6 -1.98 10.23 5.17
CA ILE A 6 -0.99 10.98 4.42
C ILE A 6 -0.29 11.99 5.33
N SER A 7 1.02 11.86 5.46
CA SER A 7 1.90 12.81 6.14
C SER A 7 3.06 13.25 5.27
N LYS A 8 3.73 14.32 5.66
CA LYS A 8 5.02 14.70 5.07
C LYS A 8 6.10 13.70 5.51
N HIS A 9 7.04 13.44 4.61
CA HIS A 9 8.22 12.61 4.87
C HIS A 9 7.91 11.23 5.45
N ALA A 10 6.75 10.65 5.10
CA ALA A 10 6.44 9.27 5.45
C ALA A 10 7.57 8.33 5.00
N ARG A 11 7.79 7.27 5.74
CA ARG A 11 8.79 6.25 5.37
C ARG A 11 8.41 5.57 4.06
N ILE A 12 7.17 5.09 3.97
CA ILE A 12 6.66 4.39 2.79
C ILE A 12 5.26 4.91 2.47
N LEU A 13 5.05 5.29 1.20
CA LEU A 13 3.73 5.48 0.64
C LEU A 13 3.33 4.20 -0.12
N PHE A 14 2.41 3.43 0.43
CA PHE A 14 1.83 2.30 -0.27
C PHE A 14 0.73 2.75 -1.23
N VAL A 15 0.76 2.22 -2.46
CA VAL A 15 -0.20 2.52 -3.53
C VAL A 15 -0.89 1.24 -3.97
N GLY A 16 -2.19 1.13 -3.70
CA GLY A 16 -3.06 0.06 -4.19
C GLY A 16 -3.86 0.49 -5.41
N ILE A 17 -4.52 -0.47 -6.06
CA ILE A 17 -5.41 -0.16 -7.20
C ILE A 17 -6.77 0.34 -6.72
N ASN A 18 -7.52 -0.46 -5.98
CA ASN A 18 -8.84 -0.12 -5.44
C ASN A 18 -9.18 -1.00 -4.23
N PRO A 19 -10.14 -0.62 -3.38
CA PRO A 19 -10.54 -1.44 -2.25
C PRO A 19 -11.49 -2.58 -2.67
N HIS A 20 -11.38 -3.73 -2.00
CA HIS A 20 -12.46 -4.72 -1.97
C HIS A 20 -13.63 -4.17 -1.13
N PRO A 21 -14.92 -4.50 -1.45
CA PRO A 21 -16.09 -4.03 -0.68
C PRO A 21 -15.99 -4.27 0.82
N GLY A 22 -15.48 -5.43 1.26
CA GLY A 22 -15.26 -5.72 2.67
C GLY A 22 -14.28 -4.77 3.34
N SER A 23 -13.15 -4.48 2.70
CA SER A 23 -12.16 -3.52 3.19
C SER A 23 -12.72 -2.09 3.21
N TYR A 24 -13.52 -1.74 2.20
CA TYR A 24 -14.18 -0.43 2.11
C TYR A 24 -15.16 -0.20 3.25
N ARG A 25 -16.00 -1.21 3.59
CA ARG A 25 -16.93 -1.15 4.71
C ARG A 25 -16.21 -0.98 6.06
N ARG A 26 -15.12 -1.74 6.28
CA ARG A 26 -14.32 -1.62 7.51
C ARG A 26 -13.50 -0.34 7.59
N GLY A 27 -13.33 0.37 6.47
CA GLY A 27 -12.50 1.57 6.42
C GLY A 27 -11.00 1.31 6.59
N VAL A 28 -10.54 0.07 6.32
CA VAL A 28 -9.16 -0.37 6.47
C VAL A 28 -8.70 -1.05 5.18
N PRO A 29 -7.59 -0.60 4.56
CA PRO A 29 -7.09 -1.22 3.34
C PRO A 29 -6.68 -2.68 3.59
N PHE A 30 -6.90 -3.55 2.60
CA PHE A 30 -6.55 -4.97 2.66
C PHE A 30 -7.11 -5.76 3.85
N SER A 31 -8.18 -5.29 4.50
CA SER A 31 -8.76 -5.99 5.64
C SER A 31 -9.74 -7.11 5.26
N ASN A 32 -10.10 -7.23 3.98
CA ASN A 32 -10.90 -8.36 3.51
C ASN A 32 -10.07 -9.65 3.47
N ASN A 33 -8.81 -9.56 3.05
CA ASN A 33 -7.77 -10.57 3.29
C ASN A 33 -6.62 -9.87 4.00
N LYS A 34 -6.34 -10.26 5.23
CA LYS A 34 -5.41 -9.55 6.11
C LYS A 34 -3.93 -9.89 5.89
N MET A 35 -3.60 -10.64 4.83
CA MET A 35 -2.22 -11.05 4.56
C MET A 35 -1.27 -9.86 4.45
N PHE A 36 -1.68 -8.74 3.86
CA PHE A 36 -0.85 -7.53 3.82
C PHE A 36 -0.43 -7.08 5.23
N TRP A 37 -1.35 -7.09 6.20
CA TRP A 37 -1.10 -6.71 7.58
C TRP A 37 -0.16 -7.68 8.30
N TYR A 38 -0.37 -8.99 8.07
CA TYR A 38 0.52 -10.03 8.63
C TYR A 38 1.94 -9.91 8.06
N LEU A 39 2.08 -9.63 6.77
CA LEU A 39 3.38 -9.42 6.14
C LEU A 39 4.10 -8.18 6.69
N LEU A 40 3.38 -7.07 6.95
CA LEU A 40 3.95 -5.89 7.60
C LEU A 40 4.48 -6.22 9.00
N ASN A 41 3.75 -7.02 9.79
CA ASN A 41 4.21 -7.48 11.09
C ASN A 41 5.45 -8.37 10.96
N ARG A 42 5.41 -9.42 10.13
CA ARG A 42 6.53 -10.36 9.92
C ARG A 42 7.80 -9.67 9.41
N ALA A 43 7.64 -8.62 8.62
CA ALA A 43 8.75 -7.79 8.16
C ALA A 43 9.22 -6.78 9.23
N GLY A 44 8.54 -6.68 10.37
CA GLY A 44 8.85 -5.74 11.45
C GLY A 44 8.53 -4.28 11.13
N LEU A 45 7.60 -4.04 10.20
CA LEU A 45 7.05 -2.71 9.91
C LEU A 45 5.91 -2.35 10.86
N LEU A 46 5.29 -3.35 11.49
CA LEU A 46 4.32 -3.24 12.59
C LEU A 46 4.80 -4.08 13.77
N GLN A 47 4.41 -3.71 14.98
CA GLN A 47 4.78 -4.42 16.22
C GLN A 47 3.60 -5.24 16.79
N GLU A 48 2.37 -4.98 16.35
CA GLU A 48 1.18 -5.68 16.79
C GLU A 48 1.21 -7.14 16.33
N SER A 49 0.77 -8.06 17.20
CA SER A 49 0.74 -9.49 16.91
C SER A 49 -0.27 -9.81 15.78
N GLU A 50 -0.09 -10.94 15.10
CA GLU A 50 -1.08 -11.41 14.12
C GLU A 50 -2.45 -11.63 14.76
N ASN A 51 -2.51 -12.00 16.06
CA ASN A 51 -3.78 -12.14 16.78
C ASN A 51 -4.49 -10.80 16.94
N ASP A 52 -3.78 -9.72 17.24
CA ASP A 52 -4.35 -8.37 17.28
C ASP A 52 -4.85 -7.95 15.89
N LEU A 53 -4.06 -8.25 14.85
CA LEU A 53 -4.42 -7.94 13.47
C LEU A 53 -5.62 -8.74 12.94
N LYS A 54 -5.92 -9.92 13.51
CA LYS A 54 -7.14 -10.70 13.19
C LYS A 54 -8.41 -10.01 13.67
N ASN A 55 -8.35 -9.26 14.75
CA ASN A 55 -9.49 -8.53 15.28
C ASN A 55 -9.74 -7.26 14.45
N ASP A 56 -10.94 -7.11 13.88
CA ASP A 56 -11.28 -6.00 12.98
C ASP A 56 -11.26 -4.63 13.69
N GLU A 57 -11.67 -4.57 14.95
CA GLU A 57 -11.70 -3.33 15.74
C GLU A 57 -10.29 -2.89 16.11
N LEU A 58 -9.44 -3.82 16.56
CA LEU A 58 -8.04 -3.55 16.86
C LEU A 58 -7.30 -3.13 15.58
N LEU A 59 -7.50 -3.84 14.47
CA LEU A 59 -6.90 -3.49 13.18
C LEU A 59 -7.33 -2.08 12.73
N LYS A 60 -8.60 -1.73 12.91
CA LYS A 60 -9.11 -0.39 12.63
C LYS A 60 -8.43 0.66 13.50
N ALA A 61 -8.30 0.39 14.80
CA ALA A 61 -7.61 1.29 15.72
C ALA A 61 -6.10 1.45 15.38
N ILE A 62 -5.46 0.37 14.97
CA ILE A 62 -4.06 0.40 14.51
C ILE A 62 -3.93 1.28 13.26
N TYR A 63 -4.80 1.07 12.26
CA TYR A 63 -4.80 1.86 11.04
C TYR A 63 -5.05 3.35 11.32
N ASP A 64 -6.03 3.66 12.16
CA ASP A 64 -6.41 5.05 12.43
C ASP A 64 -5.39 5.81 13.28
N LYS A 65 -4.80 5.16 14.28
CA LYS A 65 -4.00 5.85 15.29
C LYS A 65 -2.49 5.63 15.15
N LYS A 66 -2.05 4.46 14.64
CA LYS A 66 -0.64 4.06 14.67
C LYS A 66 0.01 4.03 13.29
N PHE A 67 -0.72 3.63 12.25
CA PHE A 67 -0.16 3.40 10.90
C PHE A 67 0.64 4.59 10.39
N LEU A 68 0.07 5.79 10.53
CA LEU A 68 0.71 7.03 10.13
C LEU A 68 1.72 7.52 11.19
N HIS A 69 1.26 7.69 12.44
CA HIS A 69 2.01 8.44 13.44
C HIS A 69 3.13 7.63 14.09
N LYS A 70 2.89 6.35 14.37
CA LYS A 70 3.90 5.48 14.98
C LYS A 70 4.83 4.86 13.95
N TYR A 71 4.27 4.37 12.83
CA TYR A 71 5.04 3.60 11.85
C TYR A 71 5.49 4.40 10.63
N GLY A 72 5.00 5.62 10.46
CA GLY A 72 5.34 6.49 9.33
C GLY A 72 4.92 5.92 7.99
N LEU A 73 3.83 5.13 7.97
CA LEU A 73 3.31 4.49 6.77
C LEU A 73 2.12 5.28 6.22
N ASN A 74 2.15 5.56 4.93
CA ASN A 74 1.06 6.19 4.20
C ASN A 74 0.40 5.17 3.26
N PHE A 75 -0.88 5.38 2.94
CA PHE A 75 -1.61 4.53 2.01
C PHE A 75 -2.60 5.32 1.17
N ILE A 76 -2.68 4.99 -0.12
CA ILE A 76 -3.70 5.45 -1.06
C ILE A 76 -4.10 4.33 -2.02
N ASN A 77 -5.30 4.43 -2.59
CA ASN A 77 -5.68 3.71 -3.80
C ASN A 77 -5.72 4.65 -5.01
N LEU A 78 -5.50 4.10 -6.22
CA LEU A 78 -5.67 4.85 -7.47
C LEU A 78 -7.15 5.04 -7.82
N VAL A 79 -8.00 4.09 -7.41
CA VAL A 79 -9.46 4.18 -7.56
C VAL A 79 -10.10 4.03 -6.19
N ASP A 80 -11.05 4.92 -5.86
CA ASP A 80 -11.72 4.92 -4.55
C ASP A 80 -12.93 3.97 -4.52
N ARG A 81 -13.51 3.68 -5.68
CA ARG A 81 -14.66 2.80 -5.82
C ARG A 81 -14.30 1.35 -5.49
N PRO A 82 -15.02 0.71 -4.56
CA PRO A 82 -14.80 -0.70 -4.27
C PRO A 82 -15.32 -1.60 -5.40
N THR A 83 -14.58 -2.67 -5.71
CA THR A 83 -15.01 -3.75 -6.58
C THR A 83 -14.60 -5.09 -5.99
N VAL A 84 -15.34 -6.16 -6.33
CA VAL A 84 -14.95 -7.53 -5.98
C VAL A 84 -13.79 -7.96 -6.85
N ASP A 85 -13.88 -7.68 -8.15
CA ASP A 85 -12.82 -7.97 -9.12
C ASP A 85 -12.30 -6.67 -9.76
N VAL A 86 -11.00 -6.65 -10.03
CA VAL A 86 -10.33 -5.51 -10.66
C VAL A 86 -10.78 -5.29 -12.11
N THR A 87 -11.28 -6.32 -12.78
CA THR A 87 -11.81 -6.24 -14.15
C THR A 87 -13.09 -5.39 -14.25
N GLU A 88 -13.75 -5.13 -13.11
CA GLU A 88 -14.91 -4.24 -13.03
C GLU A 88 -14.54 -2.75 -13.12
N LEU A 89 -13.23 -2.42 -13.07
CA LEU A 89 -12.78 -1.04 -13.19
C LEU A 89 -12.93 -0.53 -14.62
N LYS A 90 -13.48 0.69 -14.73
CA LYS A 90 -13.71 1.31 -16.03
C LYS A 90 -12.43 1.94 -16.59
N LYS A 91 -12.31 1.94 -17.92
CA LYS A 91 -11.20 2.63 -18.60
C LYS A 91 -11.11 4.10 -18.18
N GLY A 92 -9.94 4.53 -17.72
CA GLY A 92 -9.69 5.90 -17.29
C GLY A 92 -10.15 6.24 -15.89
N GLU A 93 -10.80 5.34 -15.15
CA GLU A 93 -11.28 5.57 -13.78
C GLU A 93 -10.15 5.96 -12.81
N ALA A 94 -8.95 5.45 -13.02
CA ALA A 94 -7.78 5.75 -12.18
C ALA A 94 -7.17 7.15 -12.41
N ARG A 95 -7.58 7.91 -13.43
CA ARG A 95 -6.93 9.19 -13.79
C ARG A 95 -6.86 10.19 -12.63
N VAL A 96 -7.93 10.28 -11.84
CA VAL A 96 -7.99 11.18 -10.68
C VAL A 96 -7.01 10.71 -9.60
N GLY A 97 -6.99 9.40 -9.31
CA GLY A 97 -6.08 8.83 -8.34
C GLY A 97 -4.61 8.91 -8.74
N ILE A 98 -4.29 8.75 -10.03
CA ILE A 98 -2.91 8.93 -10.53
C ILE A 98 -2.45 10.38 -10.29
N ARG A 99 -3.27 11.39 -10.64
CA ARG A 99 -2.95 12.79 -10.36
C ARG A 99 -2.80 13.06 -8.86
N ARG A 100 -3.67 12.45 -8.03
CA ARG A 100 -3.58 12.51 -6.57
C ARG A 100 -2.27 11.91 -6.07
N ALA A 101 -1.89 10.73 -6.55
CA ALA A 101 -0.64 10.06 -6.18
C ALA A 101 0.57 10.93 -6.53
N LEU A 102 0.67 11.44 -7.75
CA LEU A 102 1.75 12.34 -8.19
C LEU A 102 1.83 13.61 -7.32
N ARG A 103 0.69 14.24 -7.04
CA ARG A 103 0.65 15.42 -6.15
C ARG A 103 1.15 15.09 -4.75
N ILE A 104 0.74 13.95 -4.18
CA ILE A 104 1.19 13.50 -2.86
C ILE A 104 2.69 13.27 -2.86
N ILE A 105 3.23 12.54 -3.85
CA ILE A 105 4.66 12.26 -3.96
C ILE A 105 5.46 13.58 -4.01
N ARG A 106 5.04 14.51 -4.87
CA ARG A 106 5.69 15.81 -5.05
C ARG A 106 5.64 16.69 -3.79
N THR A 107 4.47 16.76 -3.13
CA THR A 107 4.26 17.73 -2.03
C THR A 107 4.56 17.14 -0.65
N ARG A 108 4.42 15.83 -0.45
CA ARG A 108 4.63 15.15 0.83
C ARG A 108 5.99 14.47 0.94
N ARG A 109 6.67 14.23 -0.20
CA ARG A 109 8.02 13.69 -0.30
C ARG A 109 8.23 12.46 0.61
N PRO A 110 7.49 11.35 0.41
CA PRO A 110 7.76 10.12 1.13
C PRO A 110 9.18 9.64 0.82
N LYS A 111 9.81 8.90 1.72
CA LYS A 111 11.15 8.34 1.46
C LYS A 111 11.13 7.28 0.37
N LEU A 112 9.96 6.62 0.18
CA LEU A 112 9.77 5.55 -0.79
C LEU A 112 8.29 5.43 -1.18
N VAL A 113 8.04 5.12 -2.46
CA VAL A 113 6.71 4.73 -2.97
C VAL A 113 6.73 3.24 -3.26
N CYS A 114 5.79 2.48 -2.69
CA CYS A 114 5.64 1.06 -2.92
C CYS A 114 4.30 0.74 -3.57
N PHE A 115 4.32 0.29 -4.82
CA PHE A 115 3.12 -0.21 -5.50
C PHE A 115 2.82 -1.65 -5.07
N ILE A 116 1.58 -1.92 -4.70
CA ILE A 116 1.13 -3.22 -4.25
C ILE A 116 0.55 -4.00 -5.44
N GLY A 117 1.41 -4.80 -6.08
CA GLY A 117 1.07 -5.64 -7.22
C GLY A 117 1.12 -4.92 -8.58
N LYS A 118 1.32 -5.72 -9.62
CA LYS A 118 1.52 -5.25 -11.01
C LYS A 118 0.36 -4.40 -11.54
N ILE A 119 -0.89 -4.69 -11.14
CA ILE A 119 -2.06 -3.95 -11.65
C ILE A 119 -2.00 -2.48 -11.22
N ALA A 120 -1.69 -2.20 -9.95
CA ALA A 120 -1.56 -0.83 -9.47
C ALA A 120 -0.43 -0.08 -10.20
N PHE A 121 0.72 -0.74 -10.37
CA PHE A 121 1.86 -0.18 -11.08
C PHE A 121 1.56 0.10 -12.55
N ASN A 122 1.05 -0.91 -13.26
CA ASN A 122 0.73 -0.77 -14.69
C ASN A 122 -0.33 0.30 -14.94
N THR A 123 -1.32 0.40 -14.05
CA THR A 123 -2.36 1.44 -14.14
C THR A 123 -1.75 2.83 -13.96
N PHE A 124 -0.80 2.98 -13.05
CA PHE A 124 -0.12 4.25 -12.81
C PHE A 124 0.74 4.70 -13.99
N TYR A 125 1.51 3.77 -14.58
CA TYR A 125 2.44 4.09 -15.67
C TYR A 125 1.84 3.94 -17.08
N GLY A 126 0.69 3.30 -17.23
CA GLY A 126 0.11 2.99 -18.54
C GLY A 126 0.90 1.92 -19.31
N SER A 127 1.66 1.07 -18.63
CA SER A 127 2.49 0.01 -19.22
C SER A 127 2.16 -1.34 -18.62
N THR A 128 2.30 -2.41 -19.40
CA THR A 128 2.06 -3.80 -18.98
C THR A 128 3.34 -4.61 -18.74
N LYS A 129 4.48 -4.07 -19.11
CA LYS A 129 5.78 -4.75 -18.96
C LYS A 129 6.48 -4.20 -17.72
N CYS A 130 6.50 -5.00 -16.65
CA CYS A 130 7.25 -4.69 -15.43
C CYS A 130 7.60 -5.96 -14.67
N ASP A 131 8.75 -5.94 -14.02
CA ASP A 131 9.17 -6.94 -13.04
C ASP A 131 9.09 -6.34 -11.64
N CYS A 132 8.80 -7.20 -10.64
CA CYS A 132 8.81 -6.76 -9.24
C CYS A 132 10.23 -6.37 -8.81
N GLY A 133 10.33 -5.47 -7.86
CA GLY A 133 11.60 -4.91 -7.39
C GLY A 133 11.68 -3.40 -7.56
N TRP A 134 12.91 -2.88 -7.53
CA TRP A 134 13.18 -1.45 -7.69
C TRP A 134 12.81 -0.96 -9.08
N GLN A 135 12.19 0.20 -9.11
CA GLN A 135 11.72 0.86 -10.31
C GLN A 135 12.40 2.23 -10.48
N ARG A 136 12.19 2.86 -11.63
CA ARG A 136 12.64 4.24 -11.85
C ARG A 136 11.99 5.17 -10.81
N ASN A 137 12.78 6.12 -10.29
CA ASN A 137 12.29 7.11 -9.34
C ASN A 137 11.11 7.93 -9.91
N ILE A 138 10.17 8.27 -9.04
CA ILE A 138 9.01 9.13 -9.36
C ILE A 138 9.23 10.48 -8.68
N GLU A 139 9.34 11.55 -9.45
CA GLU A 139 9.57 12.90 -8.89
C GLU A 139 10.76 12.95 -7.91
N GLY A 140 11.82 12.19 -8.22
CA GLY A 140 13.00 12.05 -7.35
C GLY A 140 12.84 11.07 -6.17
N THR A 141 11.65 10.52 -5.93
CA THR A 141 11.41 9.55 -4.87
C THR A 141 11.64 8.12 -5.37
N PRO A 142 12.42 7.30 -4.65
CA PRO A 142 12.58 5.87 -4.97
C PRO A 142 11.24 5.15 -5.06
N ALA A 143 11.11 4.27 -6.06
CA ALA A 143 9.89 3.50 -6.26
C ALA A 143 10.18 1.99 -6.28
N TYR A 144 9.26 1.22 -5.73
CA TYR A 144 9.33 -0.23 -5.65
C TYR A 144 8.00 -0.85 -6.08
N LEU A 145 8.05 -1.95 -6.81
CA LEU A 145 6.90 -2.78 -7.14
C LEU A 145 7.00 -4.08 -6.36
N MET A 146 6.17 -4.25 -5.34
CA MET A 146 6.09 -5.50 -4.60
C MET A 146 5.07 -6.47 -5.22
N HIS A 147 5.28 -7.76 -5.00
CA HIS A 147 4.29 -8.78 -5.33
C HIS A 147 2.99 -8.55 -4.56
N PHE A 148 1.86 -8.91 -5.18
CA PHE A 148 0.56 -8.78 -4.52
C PHE A 148 0.49 -9.70 -3.28
N PRO A 149 -0.04 -9.25 -2.12
CA PRO A 149 0.10 -9.92 -0.84
C PRO A 149 -0.34 -11.38 -0.75
N ILE A 150 -1.30 -11.79 -1.55
CA ILE A 150 -1.87 -13.15 -1.53
C ILE A 150 -1.40 -14.04 -2.69
N ARG A 151 -0.40 -13.62 -3.45
CA ARG A 151 0.07 -14.36 -4.62
C ARG A 151 1.47 -14.93 -4.39
N GLY A 152 1.62 -16.26 -4.51
CA GLY A 152 2.88 -16.98 -4.37
C GLY A 152 3.36 -17.15 -2.91
N PRO A 153 4.61 -17.56 -2.65
CA PRO A 153 5.13 -17.79 -1.29
C PRO A 153 5.24 -16.51 -0.47
N ALA A 154 4.75 -16.50 0.77
CA ALA A 154 4.78 -15.33 1.66
C ALA A 154 6.22 -14.84 1.92
N SER A 155 7.20 -15.73 1.97
CA SER A 155 8.62 -15.40 2.19
C SER A 155 9.18 -14.39 1.21
N VAL A 156 8.74 -14.41 -0.04
CA VAL A 156 9.16 -13.43 -1.06
C VAL A 156 8.72 -12.02 -0.63
N ARG A 157 7.47 -11.86 -0.25
CA ARG A 157 6.93 -10.55 0.16
C ARG A 157 7.45 -10.08 1.51
N GLU A 158 7.73 -10.99 2.42
CA GLU A 158 8.41 -10.66 3.67
C GLU A 158 9.82 -10.12 3.40
N THR A 159 10.56 -10.75 2.48
CA THR A 159 11.89 -10.30 2.07
C THR A 159 11.82 -8.92 1.42
N GLU A 160 10.87 -8.69 0.50
CA GLU A 160 10.62 -7.38 -0.10
C GLU A 160 10.37 -6.31 0.96
N LEU A 161 9.44 -6.55 1.89
CA LEU A 161 9.09 -5.58 2.92
C LEU A 161 10.23 -5.33 3.92
N ARG A 162 11.05 -6.35 4.26
CA ARG A 162 12.26 -6.16 5.06
C ARG A 162 13.29 -5.30 4.35
N GLU A 163 13.45 -5.46 3.04
CA GLU A 163 14.29 -4.58 2.23
C GLU A 163 13.81 -3.13 2.27
N LEU A 164 12.50 -2.90 2.08
CA LEU A 164 11.91 -1.57 2.17
C LEU A 164 12.09 -0.96 3.58
N LYS A 165 11.92 -1.77 4.63
CA LYS A 165 12.19 -1.34 6.02
C LYS A 165 13.63 -0.87 6.17
N ARG A 166 14.60 -1.65 5.73
CA ARG A 166 16.02 -1.33 5.80
C ARG A 166 16.36 -0.05 5.04
N LYS A 167 15.79 0.12 3.83
CA LYS A 167 16.03 1.28 2.98
C LYS A 167 15.46 2.58 3.56
N THR A 168 14.35 2.51 4.30
CA THR A 168 13.66 3.71 4.81
C THR A 168 13.98 4.03 6.28
N GLY A 169 14.76 3.20 6.93
CA GLY A 169 14.98 3.24 8.38
C GLY A 169 13.77 2.69 9.13
N GLY A 170 14.00 1.95 10.21
CA GLY A 170 12.93 1.48 11.08
C GLY A 170 12.93 2.25 12.41
N PRO A 171 11.79 2.28 13.13
CA PRO A 171 11.89 2.47 14.56
C PRO A 171 12.63 1.29 15.15
#